data_0c0df1719ef2b52fbcb4608d14278d33
#
_entry.id   0c0df1719ef2b52fbcb4608d14278d33
#
_cell.length_a   1.000
_cell.length_b   1.000
_cell.length_c   1.000
_cell.angle_alpha   90.00
_cell.angle_beta   90.00
_cell.angle_gamma   90.00
#
_symmetry.space_group_name_H-M   'P 1'
#
loop_
_entity.id
_entity.type
_entity.pdbx_description
1 polymer ?
#
loop_
_entity_poly.entity_id
_entity_poly.type
_entity_poly.pdbx_seq_one_letter_code
_entity_poly.pdbx_strand_id
1 'polypeptide(L)'
;EANDLSVELNALGQRGLAVELAQAEFEYAALVRELNHIEAQALAVDLLYRTLDASLRSAKEALARPVIARLVPYLRQLIPGAEPSISEDMVLMGIHRDSTAELFADLSIGTREQLAVLIRLAYADLLSEQGMPVTVILDDALVNSDDERRERMKSILYQAAQRYQVLVLTCHEREYRDAGGTFIRLADCKERDGLSAYQQL
;
A
#
# COMPACT_ATOMS: atom_id res chain seq x y z
N GLU A 1 -35.37 18.42 -81.66
CA GLU A 1 -34.77 19.51 -80.86
C GLU A 1 -35.25 19.47 -79.42
N ALA A 2 -36.58 19.48 -79.08
CA ALA A 2 -37.02 19.48 -77.66
C ALA A 2 -36.74 18.12 -76.98
N ASN A 3 -36.79 17.02 -77.71
CA ASN A 3 -36.53 15.66 -77.23
C ASN A 3 -35.01 15.44 -76.98
N ASP A 4 -34.18 16.03 -77.84
CA ASP A 4 -32.72 15.94 -77.69
C ASP A 4 -32.22 16.73 -76.45
N LEU A 5 -32.78 17.90 -76.21
CA LEU A 5 -32.50 18.69 -75.05
C LEU A 5 -32.94 18.02 -73.74
N SER A 6 -34.06 17.28 -73.75
CA SER A 6 -34.51 16.54 -72.54
C SER A 6 -33.62 15.33 -72.23
N VAL A 7 -33.09 14.67 -73.27
CA VAL A 7 -32.12 13.59 -73.12
C VAL A 7 -30.76 14.09 -72.60
N GLU A 8 -30.29 15.25 -73.09
CA GLU A 8 -29.07 15.88 -72.59
C GLU A 8 -29.19 16.34 -71.13
N LEU A 9 -30.32 16.98 -70.78
CA LEU A 9 -30.60 17.40 -69.40
C LEU A 9 -30.66 16.18 -68.44
N ASN A 10 -31.30 15.09 -68.85
CA ASN A 10 -31.33 13.87 -68.06
C ASN A 10 -29.94 13.21 -67.94
N ALA A 11 -29.14 13.22 -69.01
CA ALA A 11 -27.79 12.71 -68.97
C ALA A 11 -26.84 13.56 -68.10
N LEU A 12 -27.01 14.89 -68.11
CA LEU A 12 -26.29 15.80 -67.22
C LEU A 12 -26.70 15.66 -65.75
N GLY A 13 -28.02 15.51 -65.51
CA GLY A 13 -28.54 15.26 -64.16
C GLY A 13 -28.05 13.91 -63.59
N GLN A 14 -28.04 12.86 -64.41
CA GLN A 14 -27.51 11.55 -64.01
C GLN A 14 -25.99 11.57 -63.74
N ARG A 15 -25.23 12.35 -64.50
CA ARG A 15 -23.77 12.54 -64.25
C ARG A 15 -23.55 13.33 -62.94
N GLY A 16 -24.35 14.33 -62.64
CA GLY A 16 -24.27 15.08 -61.38
C GLY A 16 -24.54 14.19 -60.17
N LEU A 17 -25.62 13.40 -60.20
CA LEU A 17 -25.97 12.45 -59.15
C LEU A 17 -24.91 11.35 -58.98
N ALA A 18 -24.30 10.86 -60.05
CA ALA A 18 -23.25 9.86 -59.97
C ALA A 18 -21.97 10.40 -59.30
N VAL A 19 -21.63 11.69 -59.52
CA VAL A 19 -20.51 12.33 -58.85
C VAL A 19 -20.79 12.54 -57.38
N GLU A 20 -22.00 13.04 -57.04
CA GLU A 20 -22.41 13.21 -55.65
C GLU A 20 -22.42 11.88 -54.89
N LEU A 21 -22.91 10.81 -55.52
CA LEU A 21 -22.90 9.47 -54.92
C LEU A 21 -21.46 8.99 -54.67
N ALA A 22 -20.58 9.11 -55.68
CA ALA A 22 -19.19 8.70 -55.53
C ALA A 22 -18.46 9.47 -54.44
N GLN A 23 -18.76 10.77 -54.30
CA GLN A 23 -18.19 11.60 -53.22
C GLN A 23 -18.71 11.18 -51.87
N ALA A 24 -20.04 10.94 -51.73
CA ALA A 24 -20.64 10.47 -50.51
C ALA A 24 -20.10 9.08 -50.08
N GLU A 25 -19.92 8.17 -51.05
CA GLU A 25 -19.30 6.85 -50.78
C GLU A 25 -17.86 6.96 -50.33
N PHE A 26 -17.08 7.89 -50.92
CA PHE A 26 -15.71 8.16 -50.51
C PHE A 26 -15.63 8.72 -49.08
N GLU A 27 -16.47 9.72 -48.77
CA GLU A 27 -16.56 10.32 -47.44
C GLU A 27 -17.02 9.29 -46.38
N TYR A 28 -18.02 8.47 -46.72
CA TYR A 28 -18.47 7.38 -45.85
C TYR A 28 -17.34 6.40 -45.56
N ALA A 29 -16.64 5.95 -46.63
CA ALA A 29 -15.51 5.02 -46.46
C ALA A 29 -14.36 5.63 -45.64
N ALA A 30 -14.15 6.93 -45.71
CA ALA A 30 -13.16 7.65 -44.91
C ALA A 30 -13.58 7.68 -43.42
N LEU A 31 -14.83 8.02 -43.15
CA LEU A 31 -15.39 8.05 -41.80
C LEU A 31 -15.42 6.65 -41.13
N VAL A 32 -15.75 5.61 -41.90
CA VAL A 32 -15.68 4.21 -41.38
C VAL A 32 -14.26 3.83 -41.00
N ARG A 33 -13.25 4.23 -41.80
CA ARG A 33 -11.84 3.95 -41.48
C ARG A 33 -11.41 4.71 -40.20
N GLU A 34 -11.81 5.97 -40.06
CA GLU A 34 -11.52 6.78 -38.89
C GLU A 34 -12.19 6.18 -37.65
N LEU A 35 -13.46 5.80 -37.73
CA LEU A 35 -14.18 5.13 -36.64
C LEU A 35 -13.46 3.86 -36.21
N ASN A 36 -13.13 2.96 -37.12
CA ASN A 36 -12.43 1.73 -36.81
C ASN A 36 -11.05 1.99 -36.16
N HIS A 37 -10.37 3.05 -36.58
CA HIS A 37 -9.10 3.45 -35.98
C HIS A 37 -9.27 3.93 -34.53
N ILE A 38 -10.27 4.78 -34.28
CA ILE A 38 -10.59 5.27 -32.94
C ILE A 38 -11.04 4.11 -32.02
N GLU A 39 -11.88 3.20 -32.52
CA GLU A 39 -12.29 2.00 -31.78
C GLU A 39 -11.10 1.12 -31.41
N ALA A 40 -10.19 0.89 -32.35
CA ALA A 40 -8.97 0.10 -32.08
C ALA A 40 -8.07 0.78 -31.05
N GLN A 41 -7.93 2.09 -31.10
CA GLN A 41 -7.19 2.86 -30.09
C GLN A 41 -7.85 2.77 -28.72
N ALA A 42 -9.17 2.93 -28.64
CA ALA A 42 -9.91 2.82 -27.39
C ALA A 42 -9.76 1.44 -26.74
N LEU A 43 -9.87 0.38 -27.55
CA LEU A 43 -9.66 -1.01 -27.08
C LEU A 43 -8.23 -1.24 -26.60
N ALA A 44 -7.23 -0.69 -27.30
CA ALA A 44 -5.82 -0.81 -26.90
C ALA A 44 -5.54 -0.11 -25.58
N VAL A 45 -6.11 1.09 -25.36
CA VAL A 45 -5.98 1.84 -24.11
C VAL A 45 -6.69 1.10 -22.95
N ASP A 46 -7.88 0.57 -23.16
CA ASP A 46 -8.61 -0.22 -22.16
C ASP A 46 -7.81 -1.48 -21.76
N LEU A 47 -7.27 -2.19 -22.74
CA LEU A 47 -6.44 -3.37 -22.48
C LEU A 47 -5.18 -3.01 -21.68
N LEU A 48 -4.49 -1.92 -22.06
CA LEU A 48 -3.32 -1.44 -21.35
C LEU A 48 -3.67 -1.08 -19.89
N TYR A 49 -4.73 -0.33 -19.67
CA TYR A 49 -5.20 0.03 -18.35
C TYR A 49 -5.47 -1.19 -17.47
N ARG A 50 -6.26 -2.15 -17.97
CA ARG A 50 -6.59 -3.40 -17.24
C ARG A 50 -5.33 -4.21 -16.93
N THR A 51 -4.40 -4.29 -17.86
CA THR A 51 -3.15 -5.05 -17.66
C THR A 51 -2.28 -4.40 -16.60
N LEU A 52 -2.15 -3.07 -16.63
CA LEU A 52 -1.40 -2.31 -15.61
C LEU A 52 -2.05 -2.41 -14.23
N ASP A 53 -3.37 -2.27 -14.14
CA ASP A 53 -4.10 -2.40 -12.88
C ASP A 53 -3.96 -3.80 -12.28
N ALA A 54 -4.13 -4.84 -13.07
CA ALA A 54 -3.93 -6.23 -12.63
C ALA A 54 -2.48 -6.49 -12.18
N SER A 55 -1.49 -5.96 -12.91
CA SER A 55 -0.08 -6.10 -12.54
C SER A 55 0.24 -5.36 -11.24
N LEU A 56 -0.30 -4.16 -11.05
CA LEU A 56 -0.14 -3.37 -9.83
C LEU A 56 -0.76 -4.09 -8.61
N ARG A 57 -1.98 -4.62 -8.76
CA ARG A 57 -2.63 -5.41 -7.69
C ARG A 57 -1.82 -6.64 -7.33
N SER A 58 -1.35 -7.39 -8.32
CA SER A 58 -0.51 -8.57 -8.10
C SER A 58 0.80 -8.22 -7.38
N ALA A 59 1.46 -7.12 -7.75
CA ALA A 59 2.67 -6.64 -7.10
C ALA A 59 2.41 -6.22 -5.65
N LYS A 60 1.35 -5.46 -5.38
CA LYS A 60 0.93 -5.07 -4.01
C LYS A 60 0.67 -6.31 -3.15
N GLU A 61 -0.07 -7.28 -3.68
CA GLU A 61 -0.39 -8.52 -2.98
C GLU A 61 0.86 -9.34 -2.65
N ALA A 62 1.77 -9.47 -3.60
CA ALA A 62 3.03 -10.19 -3.41
C ALA A 62 3.91 -9.55 -2.33
N LEU A 63 3.89 -8.23 -2.18
CA LEU A 63 4.64 -7.48 -1.16
C LEU A 63 3.97 -7.52 0.21
N ALA A 64 2.66 -7.34 0.28
CA ALA A 64 1.94 -7.21 1.54
C ALA A 64 1.61 -8.55 2.21
N ARG A 65 1.28 -9.58 1.44
CA ARG A 65 0.90 -10.90 1.96
C ARG A 65 1.94 -11.51 2.91
N PRO A 66 3.25 -11.48 2.64
CA PRO A 66 4.26 -11.99 3.56
C PRO A 66 4.31 -11.23 4.88
N VAL A 67 4.12 -9.90 4.85
CA VAL A 67 4.11 -9.05 6.06
C VAL A 67 2.88 -9.36 6.91
N ILE A 68 1.72 -9.47 6.27
CA ILE A 68 0.46 -9.80 6.95
C ILE A 68 0.54 -11.17 7.63
N ALA A 69 1.11 -12.16 6.96
CA ALA A 69 1.30 -13.49 7.53
C ALA A 69 2.13 -13.47 8.83
N ARG A 70 3.09 -12.54 8.94
CA ARG A 70 3.90 -12.34 10.15
C ARG A 70 3.23 -11.45 11.19
N LEU A 71 2.39 -10.52 10.76
CA LEU A 71 1.62 -9.65 11.64
C LEU A 71 0.57 -10.42 12.45
N VAL A 72 -0.13 -11.38 11.84
CA VAL A 72 -1.23 -12.12 12.45
C VAL A 72 -0.85 -12.79 13.79
N PRO A 73 0.27 -13.54 13.91
CA PRO A 73 0.68 -14.12 15.19
C PRO A 73 0.90 -13.09 16.30
N TYR A 74 1.56 -11.97 15.97
CA TYR A 74 1.77 -10.87 16.92
C TYR A 74 0.47 -10.23 17.35
N LEU A 75 -0.42 -9.96 16.39
CA LEU A 75 -1.72 -9.37 16.68
C LEU A 75 -2.55 -10.25 17.61
N ARG A 76 -2.61 -11.57 17.36
CA ARG A 76 -3.31 -12.54 18.20
C ARG A 76 -2.70 -12.65 19.60
N GLN A 77 -1.39 -12.51 19.74
CA GLN A 77 -0.71 -12.50 21.02
C GLN A 77 -1.03 -11.23 21.82
N LEU A 78 -1.11 -10.07 21.16
CA LEU A 78 -1.43 -8.80 21.77
C LEU A 78 -2.92 -8.70 22.12
N ILE A 79 -3.78 -9.02 21.15
CA ILE A 79 -5.25 -8.93 21.26
C ILE A 79 -5.82 -10.29 20.83
N PRO A 80 -6.10 -11.18 21.79
CA PRO A 80 -6.66 -12.50 21.50
C PRO A 80 -7.95 -12.38 20.67
N GLY A 81 -8.07 -13.20 19.63
CA GLY A 81 -9.21 -13.19 18.73
C GLY A 81 -9.22 -12.07 17.69
N ALA A 82 -8.23 -11.18 17.69
CA ALA A 82 -8.14 -10.14 16.68
C ALA A 82 -7.50 -10.66 15.38
N GLU A 83 -8.04 -10.17 14.26
CA GLU A 83 -7.53 -10.39 12.91
C GLU A 83 -7.32 -9.05 12.20
N PRO A 84 -6.31 -8.88 11.34
CA PRO A 84 -6.13 -7.66 10.60
C PRO A 84 -7.23 -7.49 9.55
N SER A 85 -7.85 -6.31 9.50
CA SER A 85 -8.76 -5.90 8.42
C SER A 85 -7.95 -5.24 7.31
N ILE A 86 -7.99 -5.82 6.11
CA ILE A 86 -7.15 -5.42 5.00
C ILE A 86 -8.03 -5.09 3.81
N SER A 87 -7.76 -3.96 3.15
CA SER A 87 -8.45 -3.55 1.93
C SER A 87 -8.03 -4.41 0.72
N GLU A 88 -8.79 -4.28 -0.38
CA GLU A 88 -8.42 -4.86 -1.68
C GLU A 88 -7.05 -4.36 -2.17
N ASP A 89 -6.64 -3.17 -1.77
CA ASP A 89 -5.32 -2.58 -2.05
C ASP A 89 -4.20 -3.04 -1.09
N MET A 90 -4.47 -4.04 -0.24
CA MET A 90 -3.54 -4.58 0.75
C MET A 90 -3.08 -3.56 1.81
N VAL A 91 -3.92 -2.59 2.12
CA VAL A 91 -3.70 -1.61 3.18
C VAL A 91 -4.40 -2.07 4.46
N LEU A 92 -3.71 -1.97 5.60
CA LEU A 92 -4.31 -2.25 6.91
C LEU A 92 -5.36 -1.18 7.23
N MET A 93 -6.63 -1.56 7.19
CA MET A 93 -7.77 -0.70 7.47
C MET A 93 -8.14 -0.65 8.94
N GLY A 94 -7.74 -1.66 9.71
CA GLY A 94 -8.08 -1.80 11.11
C GLY A 94 -7.93 -3.23 11.61
N ILE A 95 -8.76 -3.62 12.55
CA ILE A 95 -8.81 -4.99 13.09
C ILE A 95 -10.26 -5.49 13.13
N HIS A 96 -10.43 -6.79 12.99
CA HIS A 96 -11.67 -7.48 13.33
C HIS A 96 -11.52 -8.12 14.70
N ARG A 97 -12.48 -7.92 15.59
CA ARG A 97 -12.56 -8.55 16.90
C ARG A 97 -14.01 -8.92 17.19
N ASP A 98 -14.25 -10.17 17.61
CA ASP A 98 -15.59 -10.66 17.97
C ASP A 98 -16.67 -10.33 16.92
N SER A 99 -16.35 -10.50 15.64
CA SER A 99 -17.22 -10.20 14.49
C SER A 99 -17.48 -8.71 14.22
N THR A 100 -16.81 -7.81 14.94
CA THR A 100 -16.90 -6.37 14.74
C THR A 100 -15.63 -5.86 14.06
N ALA A 101 -15.81 -5.09 12.98
CA ALA A 101 -14.70 -4.39 12.31
C ALA A 101 -14.48 -3.04 13.02
N GLU A 102 -13.28 -2.82 13.53
CA GLU A 102 -12.84 -1.56 14.10
C GLU A 102 -11.87 -0.89 13.13
N LEU A 103 -12.24 0.26 12.57
CA LEU A 103 -11.35 0.99 11.66
C LEU A 103 -10.14 1.54 12.42
N PHE A 104 -9.02 1.66 11.74
CA PHE A 104 -7.78 2.17 12.33
C PHE A 104 -7.94 3.57 12.95
N ALA A 105 -8.78 4.42 12.33
CA ALA A 105 -9.08 5.77 12.84
C ALA A 105 -9.86 5.76 14.18
N ASP A 106 -10.66 4.73 14.41
CA ASP A 106 -11.53 4.59 15.59
C ASP A 106 -10.81 3.91 16.77
N LEU A 107 -9.64 3.30 16.51
CA LEU A 107 -8.83 2.68 17.54
C LEU A 107 -8.24 3.71 18.50
N SER A 108 -8.07 3.32 19.76
CA SER A 108 -7.37 4.16 20.74
C SER A 108 -5.93 4.46 20.28
N ILE A 109 -5.36 5.57 20.75
CA ILE A 109 -3.98 5.97 20.46
C ILE A 109 -3.01 4.83 20.80
N GLY A 110 -3.14 4.22 21.99
CA GLY A 110 -2.30 3.11 22.41
C GLY A 110 -2.42 1.89 21.50
N THR A 111 -3.64 1.53 21.06
CA THR A 111 -3.83 0.42 20.12
C THR A 111 -3.18 0.71 18.76
N ARG A 112 -3.28 1.94 18.26
CA ARG A 112 -2.63 2.35 16.99
C ARG A 112 -1.10 2.29 17.09
N GLU A 113 -0.53 2.76 18.20
CA GLU A 113 0.92 2.67 18.46
C GLU A 113 1.38 1.22 18.52
N GLN A 114 0.66 0.37 19.24
CA GLN A 114 0.94 -1.06 19.33
C GLN A 114 0.91 -1.73 17.95
N LEU A 115 -0.13 -1.51 17.14
CA LEU A 115 -0.23 -2.03 15.78
C LEU A 115 0.93 -1.54 14.89
N ALA A 116 1.32 -0.28 15.01
CA ALA A 116 2.46 0.27 14.27
C ALA A 116 3.78 -0.43 14.65
N VAL A 117 3.98 -0.78 15.93
CA VAL A 117 5.12 -1.57 16.37
C VAL A 117 5.05 -3.00 15.79
N LEU A 118 3.89 -3.67 15.88
CA LEU A 118 3.73 -5.03 15.35
C LEU A 118 4.00 -5.11 13.83
N ILE A 119 3.58 -4.10 13.07
CA ILE A 119 3.87 -4.01 11.63
C ILE A 119 5.39 -3.90 11.40
N ARG A 120 6.10 -3.07 12.18
CA ARG A 120 7.56 -2.95 12.08
C ARG A 120 8.26 -4.27 12.40
N LEU A 121 7.80 -5.00 13.43
CA LEU A 121 8.32 -6.33 13.74
C LEU A 121 8.05 -7.34 12.63
N ALA A 122 6.87 -7.30 12.00
CA ALA A 122 6.54 -8.18 10.88
C ALA A 122 7.44 -7.92 9.65
N TYR A 123 7.78 -6.66 9.37
CA TYR A 123 8.78 -6.31 8.34
C TYR A 123 10.19 -6.75 8.75
N ALA A 124 10.57 -6.57 10.01
CA ALA A 124 11.86 -6.99 10.53
C ALA A 124 12.05 -8.52 10.43
N ASP A 125 11.01 -9.30 10.74
CA ASP A 125 11.01 -10.75 10.55
C ASP A 125 11.24 -11.12 9.08
N LEU A 126 10.51 -10.47 8.16
CA LEU A 126 10.67 -10.73 6.73
C LEU A 126 12.10 -10.47 6.24
N LEU A 127 12.69 -9.37 6.66
CA LEU A 127 14.06 -9.00 6.29
C LEU A 127 15.09 -9.95 6.93
N SER A 128 14.90 -10.28 8.20
CA SER A 128 15.78 -11.21 8.93
C SER A 128 15.77 -12.60 8.30
N GLU A 129 14.62 -13.11 7.90
CA GLU A 129 14.48 -14.40 7.21
C GLU A 129 15.17 -14.42 5.84
N GLN A 130 15.33 -13.26 5.21
CA GLN A 130 16.12 -13.10 3.97
C GLN A 130 17.64 -12.99 4.24
N GLY A 131 18.05 -13.13 5.50
CA GLY A 131 19.46 -13.02 5.90
C GLY A 131 19.99 -11.60 6.00
N MET A 132 19.12 -10.57 5.95
CA MET A 132 19.53 -9.19 6.10
C MET A 132 19.73 -8.84 7.58
N PRO A 133 20.79 -8.07 7.93
CA PRO A 133 20.95 -7.56 9.29
C PRO A 133 19.85 -6.54 9.58
N VAL A 134 19.13 -6.72 10.69
CA VAL A 134 18.00 -5.87 11.06
C VAL A 134 18.19 -5.31 12.46
N THR A 135 17.92 -4.02 12.61
CA THR A 135 17.79 -3.36 13.91
C THR A 135 16.46 -2.60 13.94
N VAL A 136 15.61 -2.91 14.91
CA VAL A 136 14.37 -2.19 15.17
C VAL A 136 14.61 -1.18 16.26
N ILE A 137 14.35 0.10 15.98
CA ILE A 137 14.48 1.20 16.96
C ILE A 137 13.07 1.69 17.31
N LEU A 138 12.77 1.70 18.60
CA LEU A 138 11.53 2.18 19.16
C LEU A 138 11.84 3.36 20.08
N ASP A 139 11.27 4.52 19.78
CA ASP A 139 11.46 5.76 20.54
C ASP A 139 10.17 6.10 21.27
N ASP A 140 10.21 6.08 22.62
CA ASP A 140 9.09 6.26 23.53
C ASP A 140 7.79 5.52 23.11
N ALA A 141 7.94 4.36 22.46
CA ALA A 141 6.83 3.54 22.01
C ALA A 141 6.12 2.91 23.23
N LEU A 142 4.81 2.70 23.11
CA LEU A 142 3.95 2.03 24.11
C LEU A 142 3.61 2.86 25.38
N VAL A 143 3.90 4.14 25.38
CA VAL A 143 3.59 5.03 26.52
C VAL A 143 2.08 5.06 26.82
N ASN A 144 1.25 4.98 25.77
CA ASN A 144 -0.21 5.02 25.89
C ASN A 144 -0.86 3.63 26.04
N SER A 145 -0.08 2.61 26.47
CA SER A 145 -0.57 1.24 26.63
C SER A 145 -1.04 1.01 28.06
N ASP A 146 -2.15 0.28 28.23
CA ASP A 146 -2.53 -0.28 29.52
C ASP A 146 -1.52 -1.33 30.00
N ASP A 147 -1.51 -1.64 31.29
CA ASP A 147 -0.51 -2.50 31.92
C ASP A 147 -0.50 -3.92 31.33
N GLU A 148 -1.67 -4.51 31.08
CA GLU A 148 -1.79 -5.87 30.56
C GLU A 148 -1.23 -5.96 29.11
N ARG A 149 -1.60 -5.02 28.25
CA ARG A 149 -1.10 -4.97 26.86
C ARG A 149 0.37 -4.62 26.82
N ARG A 150 0.86 -3.80 27.74
CA ARG A 150 2.28 -3.47 27.86
C ARG A 150 3.09 -4.73 28.19
N GLU A 151 2.64 -5.57 29.11
CA GLU A 151 3.31 -6.84 29.41
C GLU A 151 3.32 -7.80 28.21
N ARG A 152 2.21 -7.89 27.48
CA ARG A 152 2.16 -8.68 26.23
C ARG A 152 3.12 -8.13 25.19
N MET A 153 3.19 -6.80 25.01
CA MET A 153 4.14 -6.17 24.11
C MET A 153 5.60 -6.41 24.49
N LYS A 154 5.95 -6.35 25.79
CA LYS A 154 7.30 -6.71 26.26
C LYS A 154 7.64 -8.14 25.88
N SER A 155 6.72 -9.09 26.09
CA SER A 155 6.91 -10.47 25.67
C SER A 155 7.15 -10.62 24.17
N ILE A 156 6.38 -9.90 23.35
CA ILE A 156 6.54 -9.86 21.88
C ILE A 156 7.91 -9.29 21.50
N LEU A 157 8.30 -8.17 22.10
CA LEU A 157 9.61 -7.54 21.84
C LEU A 157 10.77 -8.46 22.24
N TYR A 158 10.66 -9.14 23.39
CA TYR A 158 11.66 -10.11 23.83
C TYR A 158 11.80 -11.27 22.85
N GLN A 159 10.69 -11.83 22.35
CA GLN A 159 10.71 -12.88 21.33
C GLN A 159 11.33 -12.38 20.00
N ALA A 160 11.01 -11.17 19.58
CA ALA A 160 11.61 -10.56 18.40
C ALA A 160 13.12 -10.35 18.57
N ALA A 161 13.56 -9.93 19.76
CA ALA A 161 14.97 -9.71 20.09
C ALA A 161 15.83 -10.99 20.07
N GLN A 162 15.22 -12.18 20.06
CA GLN A 162 15.95 -13.44 19.83
C GLN A 162 16.39 -13.65 18.38
N ARG A 163 15.80 -12.88 17.43
CA ARG A 163 16.07 -13.01 15.98
C ARG A 163 16.88 -11.87 15.42
N TYR A 164 16.72 -10.66 15.96
CA TYR A 164 17.40 -9.46 15.52
C TYR A 164 17.51 -8.43 16.67
N GLN A 165 18.28 -7.39 16.46
CA GLN A 165 18.45 -6.35 17.47
C GLN A 165 17.20 -5.49 17.63
N VAL A 166 16.72 -5.34 18.87
CA VAL A 166 15.67 -4.39 19.22
C VAL A 166 16.25 -3.37 20.21
N LEU A 167 16.20 -2.10 19.82
CA LEU A 167 16.65 -0.97 20.63
C LEU A 167 15.44 -0.14 21.06
N VAL A 168 15.21 -0.05 22.35
CA VAL A 168 14.14 0.77 22.92
C VAL A 168 14.75 1.99 23.60
N LEU A 169 14.45 3.17 23.07
CA LEU A 169 14.77 4.46 23.67
C LEU A 169 13.56 4.89 24.50
N THR A 170 13.73 5.19 25.80
CA THR A 170 12.62 5.58 26.66
C THR A 170 13.08 6.43 27.82
N CYS A 171 12.22 7.37 28.23
CA CYS A 171 12.34 8.08 29.50
C CYS A 171 11.65 7.34 30.66
N HIS A 172 10.91 6.25 30.38
CA HIS A 172 10.16 5.46 31.35
C HIS A 172 10.92 4.18 31.76
N GLU A 173 12.12 4.32 32.32
CA GLU A 173 13.00 3.22 32.72
C GLU A 173 12.28 2.10 33.49
N ARG A 174 11.39 2.47 34.43
CA ARG A 174 10.71 1.51 35.31
C ARG A 174 9.84 0.51 34.56
N GLU A 175 9.28 0.93 33.44
CA GLU A 175 8.35 0.12 32.64
C GLU A 175 9.04 -0.99 31.87
N TYR A 176 10.36 -0.87 31.64
CA TYR A 176 11.14 -1.83 30.85
C TYR A 176 12.17 -2.62 31.66
N ARG A 177 12.28 -2.42 32.98
CA ARG A 177 13.30 -3.07 33.84
C ARG A 177 13.26 -4.60 33.78
N ASP A 178 12.08 -5.17 33.61
CA ASP A 178 11.80 -6.59 33.58
C ASP A 178 11.65 -7.15 32.15
N ALA A 179 11.92 -6.35 31.13
CA ALA A 179 11.83 -6.75 29.74
C ALA A 179 12.96 -7.72 29.29
N GLY A 180 13.91 -8.06 30.16
CA GLY A 180 14.97 -9.05 29.87
C GLY A 180 16.11 -8.52 29.00
N GLY A 181 16.19 -7.21 28.74
CA GLY A 181 17.21 -6.57 27.92
C GLY A 181 18.38 -6.00 28.70
N THR A 182 19.42 -5.54 27.99
CA THR A 182 20.53 -4.79 28.56
C THR A 182 20.16 -3.34 28.72
N PHE A 183 20.27 -2.81 29.93
CA PHE A 183 19.98 -1.42 30.25
C PHE A 183 21.22 -0.55 30.08
N ILE A 184 21.11 0.53 29.30
CA ILE A 184 22.15 1.52 29.10
C ILE A 184 21.60 2.89 29.46
N ARG A 185 22.19 3.54 30.48
CA ARG A 185 21.82 4.91 30.83
C ARG A 185 22.71 5.89 30.06
N LEU A 186 22.10 6.86 29.39
CA LEU A 186 22.83 7.89 28.64
C LEU A 186 23.76 8.73 29.54
N ALA A 187 23.43 8.91 30.81
CA ALA A 187 24.31 9.58 31.78
C ALA A 187 25.64 8.83 31.96
N ASP A 188 25.58 7.51 32.06
CA ASP A 188 26.78 6.66 32.25
C ASP A 188 27.68 6.65 30.98
N CYS A 189 27.08 6.82 29.80
CA CYS A 189 27.83 6.95 28.54
C CYS A 189 28.59 8.28 28.44
N LYS A 190 27.99 9.39 28.90
CA LYS A 190 28.64 10.70 28.89
C LYS A 190 29.88 10.77 29.79
N GLU A 191 29.88 10.06 30.91
CA GLU A 191 31.02 9.99 31.81
C GLU A 191 32.15 9.15 31.21
N ARG A 192 31.87 8.10 30.45
CA ARG A 192 32.88 7.24 29.83
C ARG A 192 33.63 7.88 28.66
N ASP A 193 32.95 8.71 27.88
CA ASP A 193 33.52 9.31 26.65
C ASP A 193 34.14 10.72 26.89
N GLY A 194 34.16 11.24 28.10
CA GLY A 194 34.69 12.58 28.40
C GLY A 194 33.88 13.72 27.74
N LEU A 195 32.66 13.46 27.26
CA LEU A 195 31.79 14.42 26.58
C LEU A 195 31.18 15.50 27.54
N SER A 196 31.71 15.64 28.73
CA SER A 196 31.37 16.71 29.68
C SER A 196 31.71 18.14 29.21
N ALA A 197 32.35 18.27 28.03
CA ALA A 197 32.88 19.56 27.56
C ALA A 197 31.92 20.43 26.73
N TYR A 198 30.73 19.95 26.37
CA TYR A 198 29.82 20.69 25.49
C TYR A 198 28.56 21.31 26.14
N GLN A 199 28.54 21.44 27.46
CA GLN A 199 27.46 22.13 28.18
C GLN A 199 27.79 23.59 28.58
N GLN A 200 28.82 24.20 28.03
CA GLN A 200 29.13 25.63 28.23
C GLN A 200 29.39 26.30 26.87
N LEU A 201 28.33 26.49 26.09
CA LEU A 201 28.25 27.51 25.03
C LEU A 201 26.82 27.99 24.91
#